data_8663c7c3c084695f5d8910f2231ccd75
#
_entry.id   8663c7c3c084695f5d8910f2231ccd75
#
_cell.length_a   1.000
_cell.length_b   1.000
_cell.length_c   1.000
_cell.angle_alpha   90.00
_cell.angle_beta   90.00
_cell.angle_gamma   90.00
#
_symmetry.space_group_name_H-M   'P 1'
#
loop_
_entity.id
_entity.type
_entity.pdbx_description
1 polymer ?
#
loop_
_entity_poly.entity_id
_entity_poly.type
_entity_poly.pdbx_seq_one_letter_code
_entity_poly.pdbx_strand_id
1 'polypeptide(L)'
;MTIKVSGSALSKVDRSSAAYAHLREVHQRIARKDATTWGAAAAAEAAIRLNWVDLPETSPLLRDEVNVVVTKFKNATRVVLCGMGGSSLAPEVLAKTYNREIVVVDSTDPNYIAHALNEIGRAHV
;
A
#
# COMPACT_ATOMS: atom_id res chain seq x y z
N MET A 1 -5.52 -20.83 7.89
CA MET A 1 -5.88 -20.61 6.46
C MET A 1 -4.90 -21.39 5.59
N THR A 2 -5.37 -22.26 4.70
CA THR A 2 -4.50 -23.06 3.82
C THR A 2 -4.60 -22.51 2.41
N ILE A 3 -3.47 -22.05 1.87
CA ILE A 3 -3.40 -21.59 0.49
C ILE A 3 -3.07 -22.81 -0.40
N LYS A 4 -3.95 -23.11 -1.33
CA LYS A 4 -3.73 -24.17 -2.32
C LYS A 4 -3.25 -23.54 -3.63
N VAL A 5 -2.06 -23.92 -4.07
CA VAL A 5 -1.48 -23.43 -5.33
C VAL A 5 -1.59 -24.54 -6.37
N SER A 6 -2.02 -24.20 -7.58
CA SER A 6 -2.14 -25.11 -8.71
C SER A 6 -1.73 -24.43 -10.00
N GLY A 7 -1.35 -25.20 -11.00
CA GLY A 7 -1.01 -24.72 -12.35
C GLY A 7 0.16 -25.46 -12.97
N SER A 8 0.26 -25.43 -14.29
CA SER A 8 1.31 -26.11 -15.06
C SER A 8 2.73 -25.62 -14.77
N ALA A 9 2.89 -24.39 -14.28
CA ALA A 9 4.20 -23.85 -13.91
C ALA A 9 4.81 -24.57 -12.69
N LEU A 10 3.99 -25.18 -11.81
CA LEU A 10 4.49 -25.86 -10.63
C LEU A 10 5.39 -27.07 -10.94
N SER A 11 5.12 -27.77 -12.06
CA SER A 11 5.94 -28.90 -12.49
C SER A 11 7.33 -28.48 -12.98
N LYS A 12 7.52 -27.19 -13.27
CA LYS A 12 8.80 -26.61 -13.74
C LYS A 12 9.63 -26.02 -12.60
N VAL A 13 9.12 -26.01 -11.37
CA VAL A 13 9.84 -25.48 -10.23
C VAL A 13 10.93 -26.47 -9.79
N ASP A 14 12.18 -26.08 -9.96
CA ASP A 14 13.31 -26.83 -9.41
C ASP A 14 13.44 -26.54 -7.90
N ARG A 15 12.92 -27.47 -7.10
CA ARG A 15 12.94 -27.36 -5.63
C ARG A 15 14.31 -27.67 -5.02
N SER A 16 15.26 -28.17 -5.81
CA SER A 16 16.64 -28.44 -5.39
C SER A 16 17.56 -27.24 -5.61
N SER A 17 17.11 -26.23 -6.35
CA SER A 17 17.89 -25.04 -6.66
C SER A 17 18.21 -24.19 -5.44
N ALA A 18 19.38 -23.54 -5.44
CA ALA A 18 19.76 -22.57 -4.41
C ALA A 18 18.76 -21.41 -4.32
N ALA A 19 18.19 -20.98 -5.45
CA ALA A 19 17.15 -19.95 -5.50
C ALA A 19 15.88 -20.39 -4.75
N TYR A 20 15.44 -21.63 -4.91
CA TYR A 20 14.29 -22.14 -4.19
C TYR A 20 14.55 -22.23 -2.68
N ALA A 21 15.73 -22.71 -2.27
CA ALA A 21 16.13 -22.76 -0.87
C ALA A 21 16.12 -21.34 -0.24
N HIS A 22 16.69 -20.36 -0.94
CA HIS A 22 16.69 -18.97 -0.52
C HIS A 22 15.28 -18.41 -0.36
N LEU A 23 14.39 -18.62 -1.33
CA LEU A 23 13.01 -18.15 -1.30
C LEU A 23 12.20 -18.76 -0.13
N ARG A 24 12.50 -19.98 0.28
CA ARG A 24 11.85 -20.60 1.45
C ARG A 24 12.13 -19.87 2.76
N GLU A 25 13.26 -19.18 2.86
CA GLU A 25 13.67 -18.45 4.06
C GLU A 25 13.29 -16.97 4.02
N VAL A 26 13.05 -16.41 2.82
CA VAL A 26 12.81 -14.98 2.64
C VAL A 26 11.65 -14.46 3.49
N HIS A 27 10.56 -15.21 3.60
CA HIS A 27 9.40 -14.77 4.39
C HIS A 27 9.74 -14.58 5.88
N GLN A 28 10.58 -15.46 6.45
CA GLN A 28 11.02 -15.32 7.84
C GLN A 28 11.99 -14.16 8.01
N ARG A 29 12.85 -13.94 7.01
CA ARG A 29 13.78 -12.81 7.01
C ARG A 29 13.03 -11.47 6.92
N ILE A 30 12.01 -11.38 6.06
CA ILE A 30 11.15 -10.22 5.97
C ILE A 30 10.40 -9.99 7.29
N ALA A 31 9.82 -11.03 7.88
CA ALA A 31 9.11 -10.92 9.15
C ALA A 31 9.99 -10.41 10.30
N ARG A 32 11.30 -10.68 10.25
CA ARG A 32 12.27 -10.14 11.22
C ARG A 32 12.89 -8.80 10.80
N LYS A 33 12.44 -8.23 9.68
CA LYS A 33 13.01 -7.02 9.07
C LYS A 33 14.51 -7.12 8.81
N ASP A 34 14.97 -8.31 8.38
CA ASP A 34 16.38 -8.53 8.03
C ASP A 34 16.74 -7.76 6.75
N ALA A 35 17.33 -6.61 6.94
CA ALA A 35 17.73 -5.71 5.86
C ALA A 35 18.71 -6.33 4.86
N THR A 36 19.43 -7.38 5.25
CA THR A 36 20.40 -8.05 4.36
C THR A 36 19.75 -9.04 3.39
N THR A 37 18.42 -9.19 3.43
CA THR A 37 17.67 -10.11 2.57
C THR A 37 17.97 -9.93 1.08
N TRP A 38 18.23 -8.70 0.65
CA TRP A 38 18.55 -8.35 -0.74
C TRP A 38 20.03 -8.06 -0.99
N GLY A 39 20.90 -8.47 -0.07
CA GLY A 39 22.35 -8.30 -0.15
C GLY A 39 22.85 -7.00 0.49
N ALA A 40 24.17 -6.92 0.68
CA ALA A 40 24.80 -5.82 1.40
C ALA A 40 24.56 -4.45 0.74
N ALA A 41 24.53 -4.38 -0.57
CA ALA A 41 24.33 -3.12 -1.30
C ALA A 41 22.95 -2.51 -1.06
N ALA A 42 21.92 -3.31 -0.80
CA ALA A 42 20.56 -2.84 -0.55
C ALA A 42 20.25 -2.67 0.94
N ALA A 43 21.13 -3.09 1.85
CA ALA A 43 20.82 -3.22 3.27
C ALA A 43 20.45 -1.88 3.93
N ALA A 44 21.12 -0.79 3.59
CA ALA A 44 20.84 0.53 4.15
C ALA A 44 19.43 1.02 3.79
N GLU A 45 19.03 0.87 2.53
CA GLU A 45 17.69 1.23 2.06
C GLU A 45 16.63 0.29 2.62
N ALA A 46 16.89 -1.01 2.63
CA ALA A 46 15.97 -2.02 3.16
C ALA A 46 15.68 -1.80 4.65
N ALA A 47 16.65 -1.36 5.45
CA ALA A 47 16.47 -1.06 6.86
C ALA A 47 15.39 0.02 7.08
N ILE A 48 15.30 0.98 6.16
CA ILE A 48 14.28 2.05 6.23
C ILE A 48 12.93 1.55 5.67
N ARG A 49 12.97 0.80 4.56
CA ARG A 49 11.75 0.41 3.83
C ARG A 49 10.96 -0.71 4.51
N LEU A 50 11.57 -1.53 5.35
CA LEU A 50 10.88 -2.67 5.99
C LEU A 50 9.94 -2.27 7.15
N ASN A 51 9.79 -1.00 7.46
CA ASN A 51 8.87 -0.57 8.52
C ASN A 51 7.40 -0.91 8.27
N TRP A 52 7.00 -1.16 7.02
CA TRP A 52 5.64 -1.61 6.71
C TRP A 52 5.29 -2.97 7.33
N VAL A 53 6.28 -3.79 7.66
CA VAL A 53 6.07 -5.13 8.25
C VAL A 53 5.33 -5.06 9.58
N ASP A 54 5.57 -4.01 10.37
CA ASP A 54 4.95 -3.84 11.69
C ASP A 54 3.60 -3.10 11.64
N LEU A 55 3.13 -2.68 10.46
CA LEU A 55 1.88 -1.91 10.35
C LEU A 55 0.65 -2.61 10.93
N PRO A 56 0.48 -3.95 10.84
CA PRO A 56 -0.65 -4.61 11.48
C PRO A 56 -0.70 -4.40 13.00
N GLU A 57 0.46 -4.34 13.65
CA GLU A 57 0.59 -4.14 15.10
C GLU A 57 0.58 -2.64 15.47
N THR A 58 1.20 -1.79 14.66
CA THR A 58 1.40 -0.37 15.00
C THR A 58 0.26 0.54 14.54
N SER A 59 -0.41 0.22 13.44
CA SER A 59 -1.51 1.04 12.92
C SER A 59 -2.67 1.25 13.92
N PRO A 60 -3.06 0.27 14.75
CA PRO A 60 -4.10 0.48 15.75
C PRO A 60 -3.78 1.58 16.77
N LEU A 61 -2.49 1.85 17.01
CA LEU A 61 -2.05 2.91 17.93
C LEU A 61 -2.36 4.32 17.41
N LEU A 62 -2.55 4.47 16.10
CA LEU A 62 -2.88 5.75 15.45
C LEU A 62 -4.37 6.09 15.52
N ARG A 63 -5.21 5.22 16.10
CA ARG A 63 -6.67 5.39 16.09
C ARG A 63 -7.12 6.74 16.66
N ASP A 64 -6.53 7.15 17.77
CA ASP A 64 -6.95 8.38 18.44
C ASP A 64 -6.55 9.61 17.64
N GLU A 65 -5.36 9.62 17.04
CA GLU A 65 -4.91 10.68 16.14
C GLU A 65 -5.79 10.75 14.89
N VAL A 66 -6.13 9.62 14.29
CA VAL A 66 -7.05 9.54 13.15
C VAL A 66 -8.43 10.08 13.53
N ASN A 67 -8.96 9.75 14.71
CA ASN A 67 -10.25 10.25 15.18
C ASN A 67 -10.26 11.78 15.33
N VAL A 68 -9.16 12.40 15.75
CA VAL A 68 -9.02 13.85 15.78
C VAL A 68 -9.17 14.44 14.39
N VAL A 69 -8.49 13.86 13.39
CA VAL A 69 -8.58 14.30 12.00
C VAL A 69 -10.01 14.12 11.46
N VAL A 70 -10.61 12.95 11.67
CA VAL A 70 -11.98 12.66 11.24
C VAL A 70 -12.97 13.66 11.85
N THR A 71 -12.80 13.96 13.13
CA THR A 71 -13.66 14.93 13.83
C THR A 71 -13.51 16.35 13.25
N LYS A 72 -12.28 16.75 12.95
CA LYS A 72 -11.99 18.07 12.35
C LYS A 72 -12.67 18.23 10.99
N PHE A 73 -12.69 17.18 10.19
CA PHE A 73 -13.21 17.19 8.83
C PHE A 73 -14.58 16.51 8.67
N LYS A 74 -15.32 16.33 9.77
CA LYS A 74 -16.63 15.64 9.75
C LYS A 74 -17.67 16.25 8.80
N ASN A 75 -17.53 17.53 8.48
CA ASN A 75 -18.42 18.26 7.58
C ASN A 75 -17.90 18.31 6.14
N ALA A 76 -16.77 17.70 5.84
CA ALA A 76 -16.25 17.62 4.48
C ALA A 76 -17.24 16.82 3.62
N THR A 77 -17.67 17.40 2.52
CA THR A 77 -18.62 16.80 1.59
C THR A 77 -17.93 15.96 0.53
N ARG A 78 -16.64 16.17 0.33
CA ARG A 78 -15.81 15.44 -0.62
C ARG A 78 -14.42 15.16 -0.09
N VAL A 79 -13.86 14.05 -0.49
CA VAL A 79 -12.48 13.66 -0.20
C VAL A 79 -11.75 13.56 -1.53
N VAL A 80 -10.61 14.25 -1.62
CA VAL A 80 -9.71 14.18 -2.77
C VAL A 80 -8.43 13.48 -2.35
N LEU A 81 -8.10 12.42 -3.05
CA LEU A 81 -6.89 11.65 -2.82
C LEU A 81 -5.89 11.97 -3.92
N CYS A 82 -4.81 12.63 -3.58
CA CYS A 82 -3.69 12.89 -4.49
C CYS A 82 -2.59 11.87 -4.25
N GLY A 83 -2.32 11.02 -5.23
CA GLY A 83 -1.27 10.02 -5.12
C GLY A 83 -1.22 9.12 -6.33
N MET A 84 -0.06 8.57 -6.65
CA MET A 84 0.13 7.69 -7.81
C MET A 84 0.50 6.27 -7.36
N GLY A 85 0.09 5.28 -8.15
CA GLY A 85 0.40 3.87 -7.92
C GLY A 85 -0.18 3.35 -6.61
N GLY A 86 0.65 2.75 -5.75
CA GLY A 86 0.22 2.19 -4.46
C GLY A 86 -0.38 3.20 -3.49
N SER A 87 -0.08 4.49 -3.66
CA SER A 87 -0.62 5.56 -2.82
C SER A 87 -2.09 5.90 -3.13
N SER A 88 -2.59 5.55 -4.31
CA SER A 88 -3.97 5.78 -4.72
C SER A 88 -4.81 4.50 -4.72
N LEU A 89 -4.27 3.41 -5.22
CA LEU A 89 -5.02 2.18 -5.49
C LEU A 89 -5.63 1.56 -4.23
N ALA A 90 -4.88 1.41 -3.15
CA ALA A 90 -5.40 0.80 -1.94
C ALA A 90 -6.51 1.64 -1.27
N PRO A 91 -6.36 2.96 -1.08
CA PRO A 91 -7.44 3.81 -0.59
C PRO A 91 -8.68 3.80 -1.49
N GLU A 92 -8.51 3.77 -2.83
CA GLU A 92 -9.63 3.68 -3.77
C GLU A 92 -10.40 2.36 -3.61
N VAL A 93 -9.70 1.23 -3.52
CA VAL A 93 -10.31 -0.08 -3.30
C VAL A 93 -11.08 -0.10 -1.97
N LEU A 94 -10.48 0.45 -0.90
CA LEU A 94 -11.15 0.57 0.40
C LEU A 94 -12.41 1.43 0.31
N ALA A 95 -12.32 2.61 -0.30
CA ALA A 95 -13.47 3.50 -0.45
C ALA A 95 -14.61 2.81 -1.22
N LYS A 96 -14.32 2.17 -2.35
CA LYS A 96 -15.31 1.41 -3.13
C LYS A 96 -15.91 0.24 -2.34
N THR A 97 -15.11 -0.48 -1.56
CA THR A 97 -15.57 -1.60 -0.73
C THR A 97 -16.60 -1.14 0.31
N TYR A 98 -16.38 0.04 0.88
CA TYR A 98 -17.29 0.65 1.87
C TYR A 98 -18.35 1.58 1.25
N ASN A 99 -18.49 1.56 -0.07
CA ASN A 99 -19.43 2.39 -0.83
C ASN A 99 -19.27 3.88 -0.49
N ARG A 100 -18.01 4.34 -0.47
CA ARG A 100 -17.64 5.74 -0.25
C ARG A 100 -17.06 6.33 -1.52
N GLU A 101 -17.51 7.53 -1.87
CA GLU A 101 -16.99 8.26 -3.01
C GLU A 101 -15.74 9.04 -2.61
N ILE A 102 -14.70 8.92 -3.42
CA ILE A 102 -13.50 9.75 -3.37
C ILE A 102 -13.13 10.17 -4.79
N VAL A 103 -12.58 11.36 -4.93
CA VAL A 103 -11.97 11.81 -6.18
C VAL A 103 -10.50 11.46 -6.14
N VAL A 104 -10.04 10.63 -7.08
CA VAL A 104 -8.64 10.22 -7.14
C VAL A 104 -7.92 11.08 -8.18
N VAL A 105 -6.79 11.66 -7.79
CA VAL A 105 -5.90 12.42 -8.66
C VAL A 105 -4.55 11.69 -8.68
N ASP A 106 -4.38 10.81 -9.66
CA ASP A 106 -3.22 9.93 -9.80
C ASP A 106 -2.40 10.19 -11.05
N SER A 107 -2.61 11.33 -11.68
CA SER A 107 -1.93 11.76 -12.90
C SER A 107 -1.43 13.20 -12.76
N THR A 108 -0.35 13.51 -13.49
CA THR A 108 0.15 14.88 -13.68
C THR A 108 -0.33 15.50 -14.99
N ASP A 109 -1.20 14.81 -15.76
CA ASP A 109 -1.78 15.34 -16.98
C ASP A 109 -2.66 16.57 -16.68
N PRO A 110 -2.42 17.74 -17.31
CA PRO A 110 -3.16 18.95 -17.00
C PRO A 110 -4.66 18.85 -17.27
N ASN A 111 -5.07 18.10 -18.30
CA ASN A 111 -6.50 17.93 -18.63
C ASN A 111 -7.19 17.06 -17.60
N TYR A 112 -6.51 16.00 -17.14
CA TYR A 112 -7.01 15.15 -16.08
C TYR A 112 -7.19 15.94 -14.77
N ILE A 113 -6.19 16.74 -14.39
CA ILE A 113 -6.26 17.60 -13.22
C ILE A 113 -7.39 18.62 -13.34
N ALA A 114 -7.53 19.28 -14.50
CA ALA A 114 -8.61 20.23 -14.74
C ALA A 114 -9.99 19.56 -14.63
N HIS A 115 -10.16 18.34 -15.14
CA HIS A 115 -11.39 17.56 -14.97
C HIS A 115 -11.68 17.28 -13.50
N ALA A 116 -10.71 16.76 -12.75
CA ALA A 116 -10.85 16.50 -11.34
C ALA A 116 -11.22 17.76 -10.53
N LEU A 117 -10.60 18.90 -10.83
CA LEU A 117 -10.92 20.19 -10.20
C LEU A 117 -12.37 20.64 -10.50
N ASN A 118 -12.86 20.39 -11.69
CA ASN A 118 -14.25 20.70 -12.03
C ASN A 118 -15.24 19.80 -11.29
N GLU A 119 -14.91 18.52 -11.08
CA GLU A 119 -15.75 17.59 -10.30
C GLU A 119 -15.77 17.95 -8.81
N ILE A 120 -14.66 18.43 -8.26
CA ILE A 120 -14.55 18.83 -6.85
C ILE A 120 -15.39 20.10 -6.61
N GLY A 121 -15.59 20.92 -7.63
CA GLY A 121 -16.12 22.26 -7.49
C GLY A 121 -15.07 23.21 -6.92
N ARG A 122 -15.39 24.49 -6.87
CA ARG A 122 -14.53 25.48 -6.20
C ARG A 122 -14.59 25.22 -4.70
N ALA A 123 -13.51 24.72 -4.14
CA ALA A 123 -13.34 24.74 -2.70
C ALA A 123 -13.40 26.21 -2.27
N HIS A 124 -14.36 26.54 -1.44
CA HIS A 124 -14.35 27.85 -0.80
C HIS A 124 -13.17 27.88 0.16
N VAL A 125 -12.19 28.69 -0.15
CA VAL A 125 -11.08 29.05 0.72
C VAL A 125 -11.62 29.97 1.81
#